data_76f3e051d3b5c45f9a018bfc44dc822a
#
_entry.id   76f3e051d3b5c45f9a018bfc44dc822a
#
_cell.length_a   1.000
_cell.length_b   1.000
_cell.length_c   1.000
_cell.angle_alpha   90.00
_cell.angle_beta   90.00
_cell.angle_gamma   90.00
#
_symmetry.space_group_name_H-M   'P 1'
#
loop_
_entity.id
_entity.type
_entity.pdbx_description
1 polymer ?
#
loop_
_entity_poly.entity_id
_entity_poly.type
_entity_poly.pdbx_seq_one_letter_code
_entity_poly.pdbx_strand_id
1 'polypeptide(L)'
;MTRRARAHLSKPLARSLLAHADAGRKLRSLVTPLKPPIHLPTTRPASPHALRRYYELGEKRFGVAWEVLAAVNLVETRMGRLTGPSPAGARGPMQFIPSTWDIYGRGDVMDPHDSILAAARYLDAAGAPEDMRTALFAYNHAEAYVDAIVTYAREIMRDERKFYSYYFWQVFVLTTKGDLQLTGPGSGRTL
;
A
#
# COMPACT_ATOMS: atom_id res chain seq x y z
N MET A 1 -8.16 20.69 -5.04
CA MET A 1 -8.30 21.55 -3.83
C MET A 1 -8.27 23.02 -4.27
N THR A 2 -9.33 23.75 -4.01
CA THR A 2 -9.46 25.14 -4.44
C THR A 2 -8.56 26.09 -3.62
N ARG A 3 -8.18 27.23 -4.20
CA ARG A 3 -7.36 28.27 -3.53
C ARG A 3 -7.98 28.71 -2.18
N ARG A 4 -9.33 28.74 -2.06
CA ARG A 4 -10.08 29.07 -0.84
C ARG A 4 -9.89 28.03 0.27
N ALA A 5 -9.90 26.73 -0.03
CA ALA A 5 -9.70 25.69 0.99
C ALA A 5 -8.29 25.73 1.61
N ARG A 6 -7.28 26.22 0.87
CA ARG A 6 -5.90 26.39 1.37
C ARG A 6 -5.77 27.48 2.45
N ALA A 7 -6.56 28.53 2.37
CA ALA A 7 -6.41 29.71 3.23
C ALA A 7 -6.82 29.45 4.70
N HIS A 8 -7.58 28.38 4.96
CA HIS A 8 -8.07 28.03 6.29
C HIS A 8 -7.34 26.86 6.96
N LEU A 9 -6.33 26.28 6.29
CA LEU A 9 -5.58 25.14 6.83
C LEU A 9 -4.24 25.62 7.42
N SER A 10 -3.84 25.01 8.54
CA SER A 10 -2.48 25.18 9.03
C SER A 10 -1.45 24.72 7.97
N LYS A 11 -0.27 25.36 7.95
CA LYS A 11 0.79 24.99 7.00
C LYS A 11 1.15 23.51 6.98
N PRO A 12 1.28 22.81 8.14
CA PRO A 12 1.54 21.36 8.16
C PRO A 12 0.43 20.56 7.51
N LEU A 13 -0.84 20.88 7.80
CA LEU A 13 -1.98 20.17 7.23
C LEU A 13 -2.10 20.40 5.73
N ALA A 14 -1.91 21.64 5.26
CA ALA A 14 -1.90 21.94 3.83
C ALA A 14 -0.80 21.16 3.09
N ARG A 15 0.40 21.06 3.67
CA ARG A 15 1.51 20.28 3.12
C ARG A 15 1.16 18.79 3.02
N SER A 16 0.64 18.21 4.10
CA SER A 16 0.23 16.82 4.14
C SER A 16 -0.84 16.51 3.08
N LEU A 17 -1.88 17.33 2.96
CA LEU A 17 -2.93 17.15 1.96
C LEU A 17 -2.40 17.22 0.52
N LEU A 18 -1.46 18.11 0.25
CA LEU A 18 -0.83 18.21 -1.08
C LEU A 18 0.02 16.98 -1.38
N ALA A 19 0.79 16.50 -0.41
CA ALA A 19 1.59 15.29 -0.55
C ALA A 19 0.70 14.07 -0.85
N HIS A 20 -0.41 13.91 -0.13
CA HIS A 20 -1.38 12.84 -0.39
C HIS A 20 -2.03 12.96 -1.77
N ALA A 21 -2.44 14.17 -2.16
CA ALA A 21 -3.04 14.37 -3.47
C ALA A 21 -2.05 14.09 -4.61
N ASP A 22 -0.78 14.38 -4.42
CA ASP A 22 0.28 14.08 -5.37
C ASP A 22 0.54 12.57 -5.47
N ALA A 23 0.76 11.91 -4.34
CA ALA A 23 0.93 10.45 -4.29
C ALA A 23 -0.28 9.71 -4.91
N GLY A 24 -1.49 10.15 -4.61
CA GLY A 24 -2.70 9.59 -5.20
C GLY A 24 -2.77 9.76 -6.71
N ARG A 25 -2.39 10.94 -7.26
CA ARG A 25 -2.32 11.15 -8.72
C ARG A 25 -1.29 10.25 -9.38
N LYS A 26 -0.10 10.11 -8.77
CA LYS A 26 0.98 9.25 -9.26
C LYS A 26 0.54 7.79 -9.32
N LEU A 27 -0.06 7.27 -8.25
CA LEU A 27 -0.60 5.89 -8.26
C LEU A 27 -1.72 5.73 -9.29
N ARG A 28 -2.61 6.73 -9.41
CA ARG A 28 -3.70 6.68 -10.39
C ARG A 28 -3.18 6.63 -11.83
N SER A 29 -2.04 7.24 -12.15
CA SER A 29 -1.44 7.19 -13.48
C SER A 29 -0.91 5.80 -13.88
N LEU A 30 -0.70 4.92 -12.90
CA LEU A 30 -0.26 3.53 -13.12
C LEU A 30 -1.41 2.55 -13.33
N VAL A 31 -2.65 2.97 -13.08
CA VAL A 31 -3.81 2.08 -13.08
C VAL A 31 -4.62 2.24 -14.36
N THR A 32 -4.87 1.13 -15.05
CA THR A 32 -5.86 1.08 -16.13
C THR A 32 -7.26 0.98 -15.51
N PRO A 33 -8.22 1.84 -15.93
CA PRO A 33 -9.58 1.77 -15.43
C PRO A 33 -10.23 0.41 -15.70
N LEU A 34 -10.81 -0.20 -14.67
CA LEU A 34 -11.48 -1.48 -14.80
C LEU A 34 -12.80 -1.33 -15.58
N LYS A 35 -13.11 -2.30 -16.42
CA LYS A 35 -14.40 -2.38 -17.13
C LYS A 35 -15.36 -3.26 -16.34
N PRO A 36 -16.60 -2.84 -16.10
CA PRO A 36 -17.63 -3.71 -15.53
C PRO A 36 -17.92 -4.94 -16.44
N PRO A 37 -18.29 -6.10 -15.87
CA PRO A 37 -18.51 -6.36 -14.46
C PRO A 37 -17.20 -6.49 -13.68
N ILE A 38 -17.16 -5.93 -12.46
CA ILE A 38 -15.97 -5.89 -11.62
C ILE A 38 -16.19 -6.80 -10.41
N HIS A 39 -15.28 -7.74 -10.24
CA HIS A 39 -15.24 -8.59 -9.05
C HIS A 39 -13.93 -8.37 -8.30
N LEU A 40 -13.99 -7.61 -7.20
CA LEU A 40 -12.86 -7.35 -6.32
C LEU A 40 -13.23 -7.82 -4.91
N PRO A 41 -12.81 -9.02 -4.52
CA PRO A 41 -13.12 -9.54 -3.21
C PRO A 41 -12.41 -8.73 -2.14
N THR A 42 -13.17 -8.39 -1.09
CA THR A 42 -12.67 -7.65 0.07
C THR A 42 -12.83 -8.46 1.34
N THR A 43 -11.89 -8.30 2.27
CA THR A 43 -11.92 -8.94 3.59
C THR A 43 -11.72 -7.93 4.71
N ARG A 44 -11.93 -8.38 5.93
CA ARG A 44 -11.48 -7.64 7.12
C ARG A 44 -9.97 -7.86 7.24
N PRO A 45 -9.15 -6.80 7.21
CA PRO A 45 -7.71 -6.94 7.40
C PRO A 45 -7.39 -7.36 8.84
N ALA A 46 -6.17 -7.82 9.07
CA ALA A 46 -5.64 -7.99 10.41
C ALA A 46 -5.73 -6.66 11.19
N SER A 47 -5.86 -6.73 12.52
CA SER A 47 -6.02 -5.52 13.33
C SER A 47 -4.80 -4.57 13.15
N PRO A 48 -4.96 -3.25 13.35
CA PRO A 48 -3.84 -2.32 13.21
C PRO A 48 -2.69 -2.65 14.15
N HIS A 49 -2.98 -3.14 15.36
CA HIS A 49 -1.96 -3.61 16.30
C HIS A 49 -1.21 -4.87 15.80
N ALA A 50 -1.91 -5.82 15.19
CA ALA A 50 -1.26 -6.98 14.62
C ALA A 50 -0.37 -6.61 13.43
N LEU A 51 -0.89 -5.79 12.50
CA LEU A 51 -0.12 -5.28 11.35
C LEU A 51 1.13 -4.53 11.82
N ARG A 52 0.98 -3.62 12.81
CA ARG A 52 2.11 -2.86 13.35
C ARG A 52 3.21 -3.79 13.88
N ARG A 53 2.86 -4.81 14.67
CA ARG A 53 3.84 -5.80 15.16
C ARG A 53 4.54 -6.55 14.04
N TYR A 54 3.84 -6.89 12.95
CA TYR A 54 4.44 -7.57 11.81
C TYR A 54 5.43 -6.66 11.07
N TYR A 55 5.09 -5.39 10.88
CA TYR A 55 6.01 -4.41 10.29
C TYR A 55 7.25 -4.19 11.17
N GLU A 56 7.08 -3.99 12.48
CA GLU A 56 8.18 -3.83 13.43
C GLU A 56 9.09 -5.07 13.49
N LEU A 57 8.51 -6.25 13.34
CA LEU A 57 9.29 -7.49 13.23
C LEU A 57 10.09 -7.54 11.92
N GLY A 58 9.52 -7.08 10.83
CA GLY A 58 10.19 -6.90 9.53
C GLY A 58 11.37 -5.93 9.65
N GLU A 59 11.15 -4.76 10.24
CA GLU A 59 12.21 -3.77 10.50
C GLU A 59 13.33 -4.35 11.36
N LYS A 60 12.98 -4.99 12.48
CA LYS A 60 13.96 -5.60 13.38
C LYS A 60 14.84 -6.66 12.70
N ARG A 61 14.29 -7.43 11.77
CA ARG A 61 14.98 -8.55 11.10
C ARG A 61 15.78 -8.15 9.88
N PHE A 62 15.30 -7.14 9.15
CA PHE A 62 15.80 -6.80 7.82
C PHE A 62 16.17 -5.31 7.66
N GLY A 63 16.08 -4.50 8.70
CA GLY A 63 16.44 -3.09 8.67
C GLY A 63 15.48 -2.19 7.89
N VAL A 64 14.43 -2.75 7.27
CA VAL A 64 13.45 -1.98 6.49
C VAL A 64 12.47 -1.28 7.42
N ALA A 65 12.48 0.05 7.45
CA ALA A 65 11.63 0.84 8.33
C ALA A 65 10.16 0.40 8.26
N TRP A 66 9.52 0.21 9.41
CA TRP A 66 8.15 -0.29 9.52
C TRP A 66 7.14 0.57 8.76
N GLU A 67 7.39 1.88 8.67
CA GLU A 67 6.55 2.82 7.92
C GLU A 67 6.58 2.55 6.41
N VAL A 68 7.73 2.10 5.90
CA VAL A 68 7.86 1.70 4.49
C VAL A 68 7.04 0.44 4.24
N LEU A 69 7.15 -0.57 5.10
CA LEU A 69 6.35 -1.80 4.98
C LEU A 69 4.85 -1.51 5.07
N ALA A 70 4.45 -0.61 5.98
CA ALA A 70 3.07 -0.15 6.09
C ALA A 70 2.60 0.59 4.82
N ALA A 71 3.45 1.44 4.24
CA ALA A 71 3.15 2.16 3.01
C ALA A 71 3.02 1.22 1.80
N VAL A 72 3.88 0.20 1.68
CA VAL A 72 3.75 -0.85 0.65
C VAL A 72 2.42 -1.58 0.81
N ASN A 73 2.10 -2.07 2.01
CA ASN A 73 0.83 -2.77 2.24
C ASN A 73 -0.42 -1.89 2.00
N LEU A 74 -0.32 -0.59 2.31
CA LEU A 74 -1.36 0.38 1.99
C LEU A 74 -1.60 0.49 0.48
N VAL A 75 -0.53 0.57 -0.30
CA VAL A 75 -0.62 0.77 -1.75
C VAL A 75 -1.08 -0.51 -2.44
N GLU A 76 -0.51 -1.66 -2.08
CA GLU A 76 -0.82 -2.94 -2.71
C GLU A 76 -2.28 -3.38 -2.48
N THR A 77 -2.73 -3.41 -1.23
CA THR A 77 -4.02 -4.03 -0.90
C THR A 77 -4.87 -3.25 0.08
N ARG A 78 -4.56 -1.98 0.36
CA ARG A 78 -5.25 -1.21 1.41
C ARG A 78 -5.20 -1.93 2.77
N MET A 79 -3.98 -2.25 3.20
CA MET A 79 -3.70 -2.97 4.45
C MET A 79 -4.28 -4.39 4.49
N GLY A 80 -4.31 -5.09 3.33
CA GLY A 80 -4.86 -6.45 3.23
C GLY A 80 -6.37 -6.52 3.04
N ARG A 81 -7.05 -5.42 2.69
CA ARG A 81 -8.50 -5.43 2.40
C ARG A 81 -8.83 -6.07 1.07
N LEU A 82 -8.03 -5.82 0.05
CA LEU A 82 -8.17 -6.43 -1.26
C LEU A 82 -7.48 -7.80 -1.26
N THR A 83 -8.20 -8.84 -1.64
CA THR A 83 -7.69 -10.24 -1.58
C THR A 83 -7.59 -10.91 -2.93
N GLY A 84 -8.07 -10.26 -3.99
CA GLY A 84 -7.94 -10.79 -5.34
C GLY A 84 -6.52 -10.72 -5.88
N PRO A 85 -6.16 -11.61 -6.82
CA PRO A 85 -4.91 -11.51 -7.53
C PRO A 85 -4.90 -10.26 -8.43
N SER A 86 -3.71 -9.69 -8.64
CA SER A 86 -3.54 -8.65 -9.67
C SER A 86 -3.67 -9.25 -11.09
N PRO A 87 -3.83 -8.44 -12.14
CA PRO A 87 -3.78 -8.93 -13.52
C PRO A 87 -2.48 -9.66 -13.86
N ALA A 88 -1.38 -9.36 -13.18
CA ALA A 88 -0.10 -10.06 -13.32
C ALA A 88 0.01 -11.32 -12.44
N GLY A 89 -1.05 -11.72 -11.74
CA GLY A 89 -1.07 -12.90 -10.88
C GLY A 89 -0.45 -12.70 -9.49
N ALA A 90 -0.17 -11.46 -9.08
CA ALA A 90 0.34 -11.18 -7.74
C ALA A 90 -0.72 -11.49 -6.68
N ARG A 91 -0.28 -12.02 -5.52
CA ARG A 91 -1.14 -12.55 -4.45
C ARG A 91 -0.76 -12.00 -3.08
N GLY A 92 -1.68 -12.13 -2.16
CA GLY A 92 -1.48 -11.81 -0.74
C GLY A 92 -1.47 -10.32 -0.42
N PRO A 93 -1.40 -9.96 0.86
CA PRO A 93 -1.45 -8.58 1.32
C PRO A 93 -0.35 -7.68 0.74
N MET A 94 0.79 -8.26 0.37
CA MET A 94 1.94 -7.55 -0.18
C MET A 94 2.12 -7.78 -1.69
N GLN A 95 1.15 -8.43 -2.37
CA GLN A 95 1.08 -8.64 -3.82
C GLN A 95 2.34 -9.26 -4.42
N PHE A 96 2.75 -10.41 -3.92
CA PHE A 96 3.85 -11.18 -4.50
C PHE A 96 3.44 -11.90 -5.79
N ILE A 97 4.22 -11.77 -6.85
CA ILE A 97 4.16 -12.69 -7.98
C ILE A 97 4.78 -14.04 -7.58
N PRO A 98 4.30 -15.18 -8.12
CA PRO A 98 4.74 -16.51 -7.69
C PRO A 98 6.27 -16.68 -7.69
N SER A 99 6.95 -16.28 -8.75
CA SER A 99 8.41 -16.42 -8.83
C SER A 99 9.19 -15.64 -7.77
N THR A 100 8.70 -14.47 -7.36
CA THR A 100 9.31 -13.71 -6.26
C THR A 100 9.00 -14.35 -4.92
N TRP A 101 7.77 -14.89 -4.76
CA TRP A 101 7.42 -15.64 -3.55
C TRP A 101 8.29 -16.88 -3.36
N ASP A 102 8.59 -17.62 -4.42
CA ASP A 102 9.44 -18.82 -4.36
C ASP A 102 10.85 -18.51 -3.82
N ILE A 103 11.35 -17.30 -4.06
CA ILE A 103 12.68 -16.87 -3.58
C ILE A 103 12.58 -16.33 -2.14
N TYR A 104 11.69 -15.40 -1.90
CA TYR A 104 11.65 -14.61 -0.65
C TYR A 104 10.58 -15.06 0.33
N GLY A 105 9.55 -15.77 -0.11
CA GLY A 105 8.44 -16.23 0.70
C GLY A 105 8.84 -17.33 1.71
N ARG A 106 8.13 -17.34 2.82
CA ARG A 106 8.13 -18.46 3.79
C ARG A 106 6.73 -18.54 4.37
N GLY A 107 6.14 -19.72 4.43
CA GLY A 107 4.79 -19.92 4.92
C GLY A 107 3.71 -19.68 3.87
N ASP A 108 2.67 -18.93 4.19
CA ASP A 108 1.52 -18.67 3.33
C ASP A 108 1.55 -17.22 2.79
N VAL A 109 1.53 -17.08 1.46
CA VAL A 109 1.49 -15.76 0.79
C VAL A 109 0.23 -14.96 1.18
N MET A 110 -0.84 -15.62 1.58
CA MET A 110 -2.08 -14.98 2.00
C MET A 110 -2.06 -14.57 3.48
N ASP A 111 -1.16 -15.13 4.29
CA ASP A 111 -1.00 -14.72 5.68
C ASP A 111 -0.28 -13.37 5.79
N PRO A 112 -0.85 -12.38 6.51
CA PRO A 112 -0.24 -11.05 6.64
C PRO A 112 1.14 -11.05 7.29
N HIS A 113 1.38 -11.89 8.30
CA HIS A 113 2.67 -12.00 8.97
C HIS A 113 3.75 -12.48 7.99
N ASP A 114 3.48 -13.59 7.29
CA ASP A 114 4.43 -14.23 6.39
C ASP A 114 4.72 -13.33 5.18
N SER A 115 3.67 -12.74 4.62
CA SER A 115 3.77 -11.85 3.46
C SER A 115 4.53 -10.56 3.77
N ILE A 116 4.31 -9.95 4.94
CA ILE A 116 5.05 -8.74 5.38
C ILE A 116 6.54 -9.05 5.61
N LEU A 117 6.85 -10.18 6.25
CA LEU A 117 8.25 -10.59 6.45
C LEU A 117 8.95 -10.93 5.14
N ALA A 118 8.25 -11.51 4.17
CA ALA A 118 8.78 -11.76 2.84
C ALA A 118 9.07 -10.43 2.11
N ALA A 119 8.19 -9.42 2.24
CA ALA A 119 8.42 -8.10 1.65
C ALA A 119 9.62 -7.39 2.26
N ALA A 120 9.78 -7.47 3.59
CA ALA A 120 10.96 -6.91 4.27
C ALA A 120 12.25 -7.58 3.77
N ARG A 121 12.26 -8.93 3.67
CA ARG A 121 13.42 -9.69 3.15
C ARG A 121 13.72 -9.35 1.68
N TYR A 122 12.69 -9.15 0.86
CA TYR A 122 12.88 -8.78 -0.54
C TYR A 122 13.49 -7.38 -0.66
N LEU A 123 12.99 -6.40 0.08
CA LEU A 123 13.50 -5.03 0.06
C LEU A 123 14.95 -4.96 0.58
N ASP A 124 15.28 -5.69 1.64
CA ASP A 124 16.66 -5.84 2.14
C ASP A 124 17.58 -6.39 1.05
N ALA A 125 17.22 -7.52 0.44
CA ALA A 125 18.00 -8.12 -0.66
C ALA A 125 18.13 -7.21 -1.90
N ALA A 126 17.21 -6.25 -2.07
CA ALA A 126 17.22 -5.28 -3.15
C ALA A 126 17.94 -3.95 -2.81
N GLY A 127 18.57 -3.87 -1.62
CA GLY A 127 19.44 -2.76 -1.22
C GLY A 127 18.90 -1.84 -0.13
N ALA A 128 17.73 -2.13 0.48
CA ALA A 128 17.27 -1.40 1.65
C ALA A 128 18.08 -1.84 2.90
N PRO A 129 18.26 -0.97 3.90
CA PRO A 129 17.78 0.43 3.95
C PRO A 129 18.67 1.44 3.22
N GLU A 130 19.88 1.07 2.77
CA GLU A 130 20.92 1.98 2.25
C GLU A 130 20.45 2.69 0.98
N ASP A 131 19.83 1.95 0.05
CA ASP A 131 19.20 2.49 -1.16
C ASP A 131 17.74 2.07 -1.26
N MET A 132 16.93 2.67 -0.40
CA MET A 132 15.49 2.40 -0.34
C MET A 132 14.77 2.66 -1.67
N ARG A 133 15.22 3.65 -2.46
CA ARG A 133 14.56 3.95 -3.73
C ARG A 133 14.79 2.85 -4.76
N THR A 134 16.02 2.35 -4.88
CA THR A 134 16.34 1.20 -5.74
C THR A 134 15.57 -0.05 -5.29
N ALA A 135 15.51 -0.32 -3.98
CA ALA A 135 14.76 -1.45 -3.45
C ALA A 135 13.26 -1.37 -3.77
N LEU A 136 12.64 -0.20 -3.61
CA LEU A 136 11.25 0.03 -3.98
C LEU A 136 11.02 -0.04 -5.49
N PHE A 137 11.97 0.41 -6.30
CA PHE A 137 11.88 0.29 -7.75
C PHE A 137 12.00 -1.18 -8.21
N ALA A 138 12.81 -1.99 -7.53
CA ALA A 138 12.84 -3.44 -7.78
C ALA A 138 11.50 -4.11 -7.44
N TYR A 139 10.81 -3.63 -6.38
CA TYR A 139 9.50 -4.14 -5.98
C TYR A 139 8.42 -3.85 -7.03
N ASN A 140 8.42 -2.64 -7.58
CA ASN A 140 7.53 -2.22 -8.67
C ASN A 140 8.26 -1.21 -9.57
N HIS A 141 8.48 -1.59 -10.83
CA HIS A 141 9.32 -0.87 -11.80
C HIS A 141 8.68 0.46 -12.29
N ALA A 142 8.21 1.30 -11.35
CA ALA A 142 7.60 2.59 -11.65
C ALA A 142 8.01 3.67 -10.63
N GLU A 143 8.65 4.73 -11.09
CA GLU A 143 9.03 5.87 -10.23
C GLU A 143 7.82 6.49 -9.51
N ALA A 144 6.66 6.53 -10.15
CA ALA A 144 5.43 7.00 -9.53
C ALA A 144 5.00 6.16 -8.31
N TYR A 145 5.26 4.85 -8.34
CA TYR A 145 5.07 3.95 -7.20
C TYR A 145 6.07 4.27 -6.08
N VAL A 146 7.37 4.34 -6.41
CA VAL A 146 8.43 4.67 -5.45
C VAL A 146 8.13 5.99 -4.73
N ASP A 147 7.78 7.03 -5.48
CA ASP A 147 7.45 8.34 -4.92
C ASP A 147 6.23 8.30 -3.99
N ALA A 148 5.22 7.52 -4.34
CA ALA A 148 4.03 7.38 -3.51
C ALA A 148 4.33 6.64 -2.19
N ILE A 149 5.09 5.52 -2.24
CA ILE A 149 5.50 4.79 -1.04
C ILE A 149 6.33 5.69 -0.12
N VAL A 150 7.35 6.37 -0.67
CA VAL A 150 8.20 7.29 0.10
C VAL A 150 7.38 8.42 0.72
N THR A 151 6.36 8.92 0.01
CA THR A 151 5.47 9.96 0.55
C THR A 151 4.66 9.44 1.72
N TYR A 152 3.99 8.29 1.60
CA TYR A 152 3.19 7.73 2.69
C TYR A 152 4.04 7.33 3.89
N ALA A 153 5.19 6.69 3.67
CA ALA A 153 6.12 6.35 4.74
C ALA A 153 6.56 7.60 5.52
N ARG A 154 6.99 8.66 4.82
CA ARG A 154 7.38 9.93 5.45
C ARG A 154 6.25 10.60 6.22
N GLU A 155 5.03 10.50 5.76
CA GLU A 155 3.87 11.03 6.49
C GLU A 155 3.61 10.25 7.79
N ILE A 156 3.78 8.92 7.78
CA ILE A 156 3.70 8.10 9.00
C ILE A 156 4.86 8.43 9.96
N MET A 157 6.11 8.54 9.47
CA MET A 157 7.27 8.91 10.26
C MET A 157 7.12 10.27 10.96
N ARG A 158 6.43 11.22 10.32
CA ARG A 158 6.17 12.55 10.91
C ARG A 158 5.08 12.54 11.97
N ASP A 159 4.10 11.68 11.80
CA ASP A 159 2.96 11.54 12.72
C ASP A 159 2.41 10.11 12.62
N GLU A 160 2.75 9.30 13.61
CA GLU A 160 2.35 7.89 13.68
C GLU A 160 0.83 7.68 13.61
N ARG A 161 0.03 8.68 14.03
CA ARG A 161 -1.44 8.63 13.90
C ARG A 161 -1.89 8.52 12.45
N LYS A 162 -1.05 8.88 11.48
CA LYS A 162 -1.31 8.69 10.05
C LYS A 162 -1.45 7.21 9.68
N PHE A 163 -0.70 6.31 10.32
CA PHE A 163 -0.87 4.88 10.13
C PHE A 163 -2.31 4.45 10.40
N TYR A 164 -2.88 4.86 11.53
CA TYR A 164 -4.27 4.56 11.84
C TYR A 164 -5.25 5.24 10.89
N SER A 165 -4.98 6.46 10.47
CA SER A 165 -5.77 7.15 9.46
C SER A 165 -5.79 6.37 8.14
N TYR A 166 -4.63 5.90 7.68
CA TYR A 166 -4.50 5.09 6.46
C TYR A 166 -5.16 3.72 6.60
N TYR A 167 -5.07 3.12 7.78
CA TYR A 167 -5.76 1.86 8.06
C TYR A 167 -7.27 1.97 7.87
N PHE A 168 -7.88 3.10 8.19
CA PHE A 168 -9.33 3.32 8.04
C PHE A 168 -9.71 3.97 6.68
N TRP A 169 -8.76 4.17 5.77
CA TRP A 169 -9.10 4.70 4.45
C TRP A 169 -10.04 3.77 3.70
N GLN A 170 -11.02 4.40 3.08
CA GLN A 170 -11.93 3.71 2.18
C GLN A 170 -11.21 3.24 0.91
N VAL A 171 -11.67 2.13 0.38
CA VAL A 171 -11.16 1.58 -0.87
C VAL A 171 -11.93 2.20 -2.03
N PHE A 172 -11.21 2.89 -2.90
CA PHE A 172 -11.74 3.37 -4.17
C PHE A 172 -11.04 2.66 -5.32
N VAL A 173 -11.82 2.24 -6.29
CA VAL A 173 -11.36 1.55 -7.49
C VAL A 173 -11.68 2.40 -8.70
N LEU A 174 -10.69 2.64 -9.56
CA LEU A 174 -10.88 3.38 -10.80
C LEU A 174 -11.59 2.48 -11.83
N THR A 175 -12.71 2.95 -12.33
CA THR A 175 -13.46 2.26 -13.39
C THR A 175 -13.67 3.14 -14.61
N THR A 176 -14.05 2.54 -15.74
CA THR A 176 -14.41 3.29 -16.95
C THR A 176 -15.68 4.13 -16.79
N LYS A 177 -16.43 3.93 -15.70
CA LYS A 177 -17.64 4.69 -15.35
C LYS A 177 -17.44 5.65 -14.17
N GLY A 178 -16.19 5.84 -13.70
CA GLY A 178 -15.83 6.68 -12.55
C GLY A 178 -15.29 5.86 -11.38
N ASP A 179 -15.07 6.53 -10.25
CA ASP A 179 -14.54 5.87 -9.05
C ASP A 179 -15.64 5.10 -8.33
N LEU A 180 -15.35 3.82 -8.06
CA LEU A 180 -16.20 2.93 -7.28
C LEU A 180 -15.67 2.82 -5.85
N GLN A 181 -16.50 3.13 -4.87
CA GLN A 181 -16.21 2.90 -3.46
C GLN A 181 -16.63 1.49 -3.06
N LEU A 182 -15.69 0.72 -2.50
CA LEU A 182 -15.97 -0.58 -1.90
C LEU A 182 -16.22 -0.41 -0.39
N THR A 183 -17.38 -0.85 0.10
CA THR A 183 -17.80 -0.69 1.48
C THR A 183 -17.84 -2.04 2.21
N GLY A 184 -16.86 -2.27 3.07
CA GLY A 184 -16.82 -3.40 4.00
C GLY A 184 -16.41 -4.75 3.41
N PRO A 185 -16.25 -5.75 4.28
CA PRO A 185 -15.91 -7.12 3.88
C PRO A 185 -17.01 -7.76 3.03
N GLY A 186 -16.61 -8.48 1.98
CA GLY A 186 -17.55 -9.15 1.09
C GLY A 186 -18.27 -8.22 0.10
N SER A 187 -17.90 -6.94 0.03
CA SER A 187 -18.50 -5.98 -0.89
C SER A 187 -18.06 -6.14 -2.35
N GLY A 188 -17.34 -7.20 -2.67
CA GLY A 188 -17.03 -7.59 -4.06
C GLY A 188 -18.27 -7.96 -4.84
N ARG A 189 -19.25 -7.05 -4.93
CA ARG A 189 -20.42 -7.23 -5.78
C ARG A 189 -20.01 -7.10 -7.24
N THR A 190 -20.50 -8.00 -8.07
CA THR A 190 -20.55 -7.80 -9.51
C THR A 190 -21.36 -6.53 -9.77
N LEU A 191 -20.71 -5.47 -10.20
CA LEU A 191 -21.33 -4.23 -10.63
C LEU A 191 -21.30 -4.15 -12.14
#